data_41af7d5a7914d9b039fbdac082dfffa4
#
_entry.id   41af7d5a7914d9b039fbdac082dfffa4
#
_cell.length_a   1.000
_cell.length_b   1.000
_cell.length_c   1.000
_cell.angle_alpha   90.00
_cell.angle_beta   90.00
_cell.angle_gamma   90.00
#
_symmetry.space_group_name_H-M   'P 1'
#
loop_
_entity.id
_entity.type
_entity.pdbx_description
1 polymer ?
#
loop_
_entity_poly.entity_id
_entity_poly.type
_entity_poly.pdbx_seq_one_letter_code
_entity_poly.pdbx_strand_id
1 'polypeptide(L)'
;FQPQEKEPYVTLKYPEAYHIGNTYSMFVFGLKIEEFEYAFQLDGPYDEKKGLLFKKENVLLDPYARAVTGQRNWGERPEGGADFVYHARVVENNFDWGDIRPTEHPFEDLVIYEMHVRGFTKDVSSGVTPGAEGTYEGLRQKIPYLKDLGVNAVELMPIFEFDEMESTRVVDGERLYNYWGYNTVCFFAPNTSYTSVVEHNHEGDELKELIYELKENGIEVILDVVFNHTAEGNEQGPCFSFKG
;
A
#
# COMPACT_ATOMS: atom_id res chain seq x y z
N PHE A 1 -3.85 1.45 -18.75
CA PHE A 1 -3.65 -0.01 -18.80
C PHE A 1 -4.95 -0.70 -18.47
N GLN A 2 -5.19 -1.88 -19.04
CA GLN A 2 -6.16 -2.80 -18.46
C GLN A 2 -5.53 -3.48 -17.23
N PRO A 3 -6.34 -3.96 -16.27
CA PRO A 3 -5.79 -4.61 -15.09
C PRO A 3 -4.82 -5.73 -15.44
N GLN A 4 -3.62 -5.68 -14.85
CA GLN A 4 -2.53 -6.64 -15.03
C GLN A 4 -1.86 -6.65 -16.43
N GLU A 5 -2.20 -5.74 -17.33
CA GLU A 5 -1.52 -5.62 -18.62
C GLU A 5 -0.26 -4.75 -18.50
N LYS A 6 0.79 -5.13 -19.22
CA LYS A 6 2.07 -4.40 -19.23
C LYS A 6 2.06 -3.21 -20.19
N GLU A 7 1.34 -3.33 -21.27
CA GLU A 7 1.30 -2.31 -22.31
C GLU A 7 0.06 -1.43 -22.15
N PRO A 8 0.21 -0.11 -22.27
CA PRO A 8 -0.92 0.79 -22.19
C PRO A 8 -1.83 0.61 -23.41
N TYR A 9 -3.13 0.41 -23.18
CA TYR A 9 -4.09 0.42 -24.28
C TYR A 9 -4.42 1.85 -24.75
N VAL A 10 -4.20 2.85 -23.91
CA VAL A 10 -4.32 4.28 -24.23
C VAL A 10 -3.17 5.06 -23.60
N THR A 11 -2.49 5.89 -24.39
CA THR A 11 -1.52 6.86 -23.92
C THR A 11 -2.04 8.26 -24.20
N LEU A 12 -2.21 9.04 -23.15
CA LEU A 12 -2.68 10.42 -23.22
C LEU A 12 -1.49 11.35 -22.95
N LYS A 13 -1.33 12.37 -23.81
CA LYS A 13 -0.34 13.43 -23.59
C LYS A 13 -1.01 14.64 -22.98
N TYR A 14 -0.40 15.23 -21.98
CA TYR A 14 -0.81 16.52 -21.46
C TYR A 14 -0.28 17.61 -22.39
N PRO A 15 -1.14 18.26 -23.20
CA PRO A 15 -0.72 19.41 -23.97
C PRO A 15 -0.49 20.62 -23.06
N GLU A 16 0.30 21.55 -23.54
CA GLU A 16 0.61 22.79 -22.80
C GLU A 16 -0.63 23.58 -22.37
N ALA A 17 -1.72 23.47 -23.14
CA ALA A 17 -3.02 24.08 -22.83
C ALA A 17 -3.71 23.53 -21.56
N TYR A 18 -3.30 22.37 -21.06
CA TYR A 18 -3.82 21.77 -19.82
C TYR A 18 -2.99 22.10 -18.58
N HIS A 19 -2.09 23.05 -18.71
CA HIS A 19 -1.21 23.50 -17.64
C HIS A 19 -1.78 24.75 -16.96
N ILE A 20 -2.03 24.67 -15.67
CA ILE A 20 -2.49 25.79 -14.84
C ILE A 20 -1.53 25.95 -13.67
N GLY A 21 -0.73 27.01 -13.67
CA GLY A 21 0.32 27.20 -12.66
C GLY A 21 1.38 26.07 -12.78
N ASN A 22 1.55 25.28 -11.74
CA ASN A 22 2.44 24.12 -11.72
C ASN A 22 1.67 22.78 -11.80
N THR A 23 0.41 22.83 -12.22
CA THR A 23 -0.47 21.67 -12.24
C THR A 23 -0.90 21.34 -13.66
N TYR A 24 -0.72 20.10 -14.07
CA TYR A 24 -1.32 19.54 -15.26
C TYR A 24 -2.62 18.83 -14.87
N SER A 25 -3.69 19.11 -15.60
CA SER A 25 -4.99 18.49 -15.35
C SER A 25 -5.70 18.14 -16.65
N MET A 26 -6.41 17.01 -16.64
CA MET A 26 -7.15 16.55 -17.80
C MET A 26 -8.41 15.81 -17.32
N PHE A 27 -9.52 16.02 -18.03
CA PHE A 27 -10.70 15.18 -17.86
C PHE A 27 -10.69 14.09 -18.94
N VAL A 28 -10.80 12.85 -18.49
CA VAL A 28 -10.92 11.69 -19.38
C VAL A 28 -12.31 11.09 -19.19
N PHE A 29 -13.09 11.09 -20.26
CA PHE A 29 -14.46 10.58 -20.24
C PHE A 29 -14.54 9.15 -20.74
N GLY A 30 -15.54 8.41 -20.28
CA GLY A 30 -15.84 7.06 -20.75
C GLY A 30 -14.95 5.98 -20.17
N LEU A 31 -14.15 6.29 -19.14
CA LEU A 31 -13.42 5.28 -18.36
C LEU A 31 -14.33 4.75 -17.26
N LYS A 32 -14.27 3.45 -17.05
CA LYS A 32 -14.84 2.79 -15.89
C LYS A 32 -13.71 2.48 -14.93
N ILE A 33 -13.81 2.97 -13.71
CA ILE A 33 -12.71 2.90 -12.73
C ILE A 33 -12.33 1.46 -12.38
N GLU A 34 -13.25 0.53 -12.53
CA GLU A 34 -13.04 -0.89 -12.29
C GLU A 34 -12.16 -1.58 -13.36
N GLU A 35 -12.10 -0.96 -14.55
CA GLU A 35 -11.55 -1.58 -15.75
C GLU A 35 -10.17 -1.03 -16.15
N PHE A 36 -9.56 -0.13 -15.35
CA PHE A 36 -8.27 0.41 -15.73
C PHE A 36 -7.31 0.63 -14.57
N GLU A 37 -6.06 0.67 -14.91
CA GLU A 37 -4.93 1.10 -14.11
C GLU A 37 -4.22 2.24 -14.84
N TYR A 38 -3.54 3.11 -14.09
CA TYR A 38 -2.83 4.21 -14.69
C TYR A 38 -1.42 4.36 -14.15
N ALA A 39 -0.57 4.96 -14.95
CA ALA A 39 0.78 5.36 -14.58
C ALA A 39 1.17 6.61 -15.34
N PHE A 40 2.30 7.19 -14.98
CA PHE A 40 2.83 8.39 -15.63
C PHE A 40 4.14 8.09 -16.35
N GLN A 41 4.42 8.86 -17.36
CA GLN A 41 5.75 8.98 -17.97
C GLN A 41 6.12 10.45 -18.00
N LEU A 42 7.33 10.76 -17.57
CA LEU A 42 7.85 12.12 -17.54
C LEU A 42 9.10 12.20 -18.40
N ASP A 43 9.21 13.29 -19.16
CA ASP A 43 10.40 13.64 -19.93
C ASP A 43 11.01 14.91 -19.34
N GLY A 44 12.35 14.96 -19.29
CA GLY A 44 13.04 16.10 -18.69
C GLY A 44 14.56 15.92 -18.71
N PRO A 45 15.30 16.81 -18.04
CA PRO A 45 16.75 16.73 -18.00
C PRO A 45 17.24 15.52 -17.22
N TYR A 46 18.30 14.87 -17.71
CA TYR A 46 19.02 13.82 -17.01
C TYR A 46 20.39 14.33 -16.57
N ASP A 47 20.60 14.50 -15.28
CA ASP A 47 21.87 14.92 -14.67
C ASP A 47 21.99 14.34 -13.26
N GLU A 48 22.64 13.20 -13.15
CA GLU A 48 22.81 12.47 -11.87
C GLU A 48 23.43 13.32 -10.77
N LYS A 49 24.36 14.24 -11.14
CA LYS A 49 25.04 15.11 -10.16
C LYS A 49 24.10 16.13 -9.53
N LYS A 50 23.02 16.45 -10.22
CA LYS A 50 21.97 17.37 -9.73
C LYS A 50 20.74 16.64 -9.20
N GLY A 51 20.73 15.31 -9.20
CA GLY A 51 19.59 14.51 -8.81
C GLY A 51 18.45 14.50 -9.82
N LEU A 52 18.67 14.97 -11.05
CA LEU A 52 17.69 14.97 -12.11
C LEU A 52 17.75 13.64 -12.86
N LEU A 53 16.76 12.79 -12.67
CA LEU A 53 16.78 11.41 -13.20
C LEU A 53 15.60 11.12 -14.13
N PHE A 54 15.14 12.12 -14.89
CA PHE A 54 14.05 11.91 -15.85
C PHE A 54 14.47 10.96 -16.95
N LYS A 55 13.71 9.91 -17.13
CA LYS A 55 13.84 8.96 -18.25
C LYS A 55 12.45 8.70 -18.79
N LYS A 56 12.21 9.13 -20.02
CA LYS A 56 10.92 9.03 -20.69
C LYS A 56 10.40 7.60 -20.79
N GLU A 57 11.29 6.62 -20.78
CA GLU A 57 10.95 5.19 -20.87
C GLU A 57 10.42 4.63 -19.55
N ASN A 58 10.67 5.33 -18.43
CA ASN A 58 10.21 4.85 -17.12
C ASN A 58 8.70 5.03 -17.00
N VAL A 59 8.05 3.97 -16.57
CA VAL A 59 6.66 4.00 -16.11
C VAL A 59 6.67 4.29 -14.63
N LEU A 60 6.06 5.39 -14.23
CA LEU A 60 6.12 5.94 -12.88
C LEU A 60 4.79 5.78 -12.17
N LEU A 61 4.85 5.31 -10.95
CA LEU A 61 3.70 5.24 -10.06
C LEU A 61 3.27 6.65 -9.63
N ASP A 62 1.97 6.88 -9.51
CA ASP A 62 1.44 8.06 -8.84
C ASP A 62 1.81 8.00 -7.34
N PRO A 63 2.61 8.93 -6.81
CA PRO A 63 2.99 8.93 -5.41
C PRO A 63 1.80 9.18 -4.45
N TYR A 64 0.68 9.64 -4.97
CA TYR A 64 -0.56 9.85 -4.22
C TYR A 64 -1.61 8.76 -4.47
N ALA A 65 -1.24 7.68 -5.16
CA ALA A 65 -2.15 6.55 -5.37
C ALA A 65 -2.64 5.96 -4.05
N ARG A 66 -3.93 5.73 -3.97
CA ARG A 66 -4.57 5.10 -2.80
C ARG A 66 -4.76 3.60 -2.95
N ALA A 67 -4.49 3.09 -4.12
CA ALA A 67 -4.38 1.67 -4.42
C ALA A 67 -3.37 1.46 -5.55
N VAL A 68 -2.69 0.33 -5.51
CA VAL A 68 -1.71 -0.06 -6.51
C VAL A 68 -1.91 -1.52 -6.93
N THR A 69 -1.40 -1.85 -8.10
CA THR A 69 -1.21 -3.25 -8.48
C THR A 69 -0.02 -3.80 -7.71
N GLY A 70 -0.27 -4.68 -6.77
CA GLY A 70 0.76 -5.18 -5.88
C GLY A 70 0.87 -6.70 -5.87
N GLN A 71 1.68 -7.17 -4.96
CA GLN A 71 1.94 -8.58 -4.74
C GLN A 71 0.84 -9.15 -3.83
N ARG A 72 -0.27 -9.56 -4.40
CA ARG A 72 -1.43 -10.06 -3.65
C ARG A 72 -1.13 -11.27 -2.78
N ASN A 73 -0.22 -12.11 -3.25
CA ASN A 73 0.23 -13.28 -2.50
C ASN A 73 1.61 -13.00 -1.94
N TRP A 74 1.72 -13.05 -0.64
CA TRP A 74 2.99 -12.85 0.05
C TRP A 74 4.09 -13.78 -0.50
N GLY A 75 5.21 -13.19 -0.90
CA GLY A 75 6.37 -13.91 -1.39
C GLY A 75 6.27 -14.37 -2.84
N GLU A 76 5.27 -13.91 -3.57
CA GLU A 76 5.11 -14.19 -4.99
C GLU A 76 5.17 -12.88 -5.79
N ARG A 77 5.95 -12.88 -6.86
CA ARG A 77 5.93 -11.77 -7.81
C ARG A 77 4.66 -11.89 -8.68
N PRO A 78 4.00 -10.76 -8.98
CA PRO A 78 2.94 -10.72 -9.99
C PRO A 78 3.44 -11.22 -11.35
N GLU A 79 2.52 -11.49 -12.26
CA GLU A 79 2.88 -11.79 -13.64
C GLU A 79 3.81 -10.70 -14.20
N GLY A 80 4.97 -11.12 -14.73
CA GLY A 80 6.03 -10.21 -15.14
C GLY A 80 7.34 -10.41 -14.37
N GLY A 81 7.29 -11.02 -13.21
CA GLY A 81 8.49 -11.34 -12.44
C GLY A 81 9.34 -10.10 -12.11
N ALA A 82 10.61 -10.10 -12.53
CA ALA A 82 11.52 -8.99 -12.31
C ALA A 82 11.17 -7.71 -13.08
N ASP A 83 10.39 -7.84 -14.16
CA ASP A 83 9.94 -6.73 -15.01
C ASP A 83 8.59 -6.16 -14.56
N PHE A 84 8.09 -6.57 -13.39
CA PHE A 84 6.85 -6.04 -12.84
C PHE A 84 6.98 -4.55 -12.53
N VAL A 85 5.97 -3.79 -12.95
CA VAL A 85 5.86 -2.36 -12.71
C VAL A 85 4.56 -2.08 -11.95
N TYR A 86 4.66 -1.29 -10.89
CA TYR A 86 3.48 -0.85 -10.15
C TYR A 86 2.67 0.14 -10.96
N HIS A 87 1.37 -0.10 -11.07
CA HIS A 87 0.40 0.85 -11.59
C HIS A 87 -0.50 1.34 -10.47
N ALA A 88 -0.97 2.57 -10.60
CA ALA A 88 -1.94 3.13 -9.69
C ALA A 88 -3.36 2.74 -10.09
N ARG A 89 -4.26 2.67 -9.10
CA ARG A 89 -5.69 2.44 -9.30
C ARG A 89 -6.50 3.57 -8.69
N VAL A 90 -7.64 3.85 -9.29
CA VAL A 90 -8.62 4.76 -8.70
C VAL A 90 -9.45 4.00 -7.66
N VAL A 91 -9.64 4.59 -6.50
CA VAL A 91 -10.44 4.03 -5.41
C VAL A 91 -11.65 4.89 -5.19
N GLU A 92 -12.81 4.28 -5.05
CA GLU A 92 -14.01 4.98 -4.59
C GLU A 92 -13.85 5.43 -3.13
N ASN A 93 -14.25 6.66 -2.86
CA ASN A 93 -14.16 7.22 -1.52
C ASN A 93 -15.56 7.28 -0.87
N ASN A 94 -16.19 6.13 -0.83
CA ASN A 94 -17.58 5.96 -0.37
C ASN A 94 -17.72 5.10 0.89
N PHE A 95 -16.59 4.78 1.56
CA PHE A 95 -16.63 4.05 2.82
C PHE A 95 -17.39 4.85 3.88
N ASP A 96 -18.41 4.23 4.46
CA ASP A 96 -19.24 4.84 5.50
C ASP A 96 -18.58 4.64 6.87
N TRP A 97 -18.04 5.72 7.42
CA TRP A 97 -17.49 5.73 8.77
C TRP A 97 -18.54 5.87 9.88
N GLY A 98 -19.82 6.03 9.53
CA GLY A 98 -20.90 6.26 10.51
C GLY A 98 -20.61 7.43 11.44
N ASP A 99 -21.09 7.30 12.68
CA ASP A 99 -20.89 8.30 13.76
C ASP A 99 -19.69 7.98 14.66
N ILE A 100 -18.66 7.30 14.10
CA ILE A 100 -17.50 6.90 14.90
C ILE A 100 -16.79 8.11 15.48
N ARG A 101 -16.52 8.05 16.79
CA ARG A 101 -15.81 9.12 17.52
C ARG A 101 -14.39 8.65 17.87
N PRO A 102 -13.42 9.57 18.00
CA PRO A 102 -12.14 9.25 18.60
C PRO A 102 -12.33 8.61 19.98
N THR A 103 -11.51 7.61 20.28
CA THR A 103 -11.39 7.05 21.62
C THR A 103 -10.54 8.01 22.43
N GLU A 104 -10.98 8.78 23.29
CA GLU A 104 -10.19 9.80 24.00
C GLU A 104 -9.53 9.20 25.26
N HIS A 105 -8.61 8.24 25.06
CA HIS A 105 -7.84 7.70 26.18
C HIS A 105 -6.78 8.72 26.64
N PRO A 106 -6.64 9.00 27.96
CA PRO A 106 -5.49 9.71 28.48
C PRO A 106 -4.19 8.99 28.09
N PHE A 107 -3.16 9.76 27.75
CA PHE A 107 -1.90 9.18 27.29
C PHE A 107 -1.27 8.23 28.33
N GLU A 108 -1.40 8.56 29.60
CA GLU A 108 -0.91 7.77 30.73
C GLU A 108 -1.63 6.42 30.93
N ASP A 109 -2.83 6.28 30.35
CA ASP A 109 -3.66 5.07 30.45
C ASP A 109 -3.52 4.16 29.22
N LEU A 110 -2.69 4.53 28.22
CA LEU A 110 -2.51 3.74 27.02
C LEU A 110 -1.73 2.45 27.32
N VAL A 111 -2.30 1.35 26.90
CA VAL A 111 -1.66 0.02 26.81
C VAL A 111 -1.51 -0.31 25.33
N ILE A 112 -0.34 -0.01 24.79
CA ILE A 112 -0.05 -0.13 23.35
C ILE A 112 0.47 -1.52 23.07
N TYR A 113 -0.10 -2.18 22.06
CA TYR A 113 0.39 -3.43 21.51
C TYR A 113 0.92 -3.19 20.10
N GLU A 114 2.24 -3.20 19.96
CA GLU A 114 2.89 -3.16 18.64
C GLU A 114 2.76 -4.52 17.97
N MET A 115 2.32 -4.55 16.72
CA MET A 115 2.13 -5.80 15.99
C MET A 115 2.35 -5.66 14.49
N HIS A 116 2.79 -6.78 13.90
CA HIS A 116 2.86 -6.94 12.46
C HIS A 116 1.57 -7.59 11.96
N VAL A 117 0.86 -6.98 11.02
CA VAL A 117 -0.44 -7.46 10.52
C VAL A 117 -0.37 -8.93 10.12
N ARG A 118 0.60 -9.28 9.27
CA ARG A 118 0.77 -10.67 8.82
C ARG A 118 1.20 -11.59 9.97
N GLY A 119 2.20 -11.20 10.75
CA GLY A 119 2.78 -12.04 11.80
C GLY A 119 1.80 -12.39 12.89
N PHE A 120 0.86 -11.50 13.21
CA PHE A 120 -0.04 -11.67 14.34
C PHE A 120 -1.01 -12.85 14.20
N THR A 121 -1.43 -13.15 12.96
CA THR A 121 -2.41 -14.21 12.72
C THR A 121 -1.99 -15.30 11.73
N LYS A 122 -0.76 -15.23 11.21
CA LYS A 122 -0.32 -16.17 10.14
C LYS A 122 -0.23 -17.62 10.60
N ASP A 123 0.15 -17.84 11.83
CA ASP A 123 0.24 -19.20 12.38
C ASP A 123 -1.15 -19.80 12.60
N VAL A 124 -1.29 -21.09 12.33
CA VAL A 124 -2.55 -21.82 12.48
C VAL A 124 -3.10 -21.79 13.92
N SER A 125 -2.23 -21.62 14.91
CA SER A 125 -2.63 -21.48 16.31
C SER A 125 -3.39 -20.19 16.60
N SER A 126 -3.38 -19.23 15.69
CA SER A 126 -4.22 -18.03 15.80
C SER A 126 -5.70 -18.34 15.84
N GLY A 127 -6.12 -19.43 15.18
CA GLY A 127 -7.51 -19.87 15.15
C GLY A 127 -8.45 -18.95 14.35
N VAL A 128 -7.91 -18.10 13.49
CA VAL A 128 -8.73 -17.30 12.56
C VAL A 128 -9.28 -18.17 11.44
N THR A 129 -10.30 -17.68 10.75
CA THR A 129 -10.93 -18.43 9.66
C THR A 129 -9.94 -18.68 8.51
N PRO A 130 -10.01 -19.85 7.84
CA PRO A 130 -9.15 -20.15 6.71
C PRO A 130 -9.23 -19.07 5.61
N GLY A 131 -8.08 -18.59 5.17
CA GLY A 131 -7.95 -17.51 4.20
C GLY A 131 -7.80 -16.11 4.82
N ALA A 132 -8.07 -15.96 6.12
CA ALA A 132 -7.86 -14.70 6.84
C ALA A 132 -6.49 -14.62 7.54
N GLU A 133 -5.68 -15.70 7.51
CA GLU A 133 -4.40 -15.74 8.21
C GLU A 133 -3.41 -14.74 7.63
N GLY A 134 -2.96 -13.82 8.46
CA GLY A 134 -1.98 -12.80 8.10
C GLY A 134 -2.56 -11.61 7.34
N THR A 135 -3.86 -11.35 7.49
CA THR A 135 -4.57 -10.26 6.83
C THR A 135 -5.23 -9.32 7.85
N TYR A 136 -5.74 -8.18 7.35
CA TYR A 136 -6.55 -7.25 8.16
C TYR A 136 -7.79 -7.94 8.73
N GLU A 137 -8.45 -8.80 7.95
CA GLU A 137 -9.59 -9.59 8.41
C GLU A 137 -9.20 -10.54 9.54
N GLY A 138 -8.05 -11.20 9.43
CA GLY A 138 -7.54 -12.06 10.50
C GLY A 138 -7.31 -11.29 11.80
N LEU A 139 -6.75 -10.09 11.70
CA LEU A 139 -6.54 -9.22 12.85
C LEU A 139 -7.88 -8.75 13.43
N ARG A 140 -8.87 -8.43 12.61
CA ARG A 140 -10.23 -8.07 13.03
C ARG A 140 -10.86 -9.14 13.89
N GLN A 141 -10.70 -10.42 13.53
CA GLN A 141 -11.18 -11.56 14.32
C GLN A 141 -10.51 -11.69 15.70
N LYS A 142 -9.37 -11.02 15.91
CA LYS A 142 -8.65 -11.04 17.19
C LYS A 142 -8.97 -9.85 18.11
N ILE A 143 -9.86 -8.96 17.73
CA ILE A 143 -10.28 -7.82 18.57
C ILE A 143 -10.77 -8.30 19.97
N PRO A 144 -11.59 -9.35 20.10
CA PRO A 144 -11.97 -9.86 21.43
C PRO A 144 -10.77 -10.28 22.28
N TYR A 145 -9.77 -10.92 21.69
CA TYR A 145 -8.54 -11.30 22.38
C TYR A 145 -7.76 -10.08 22.88
N LEU A 146 -7.62 -9.03 22.05
CA LEU A 146 -6.94 -7.80 22.44
C LEU A 146 -7.64 -7.11 23.62
N LYS A 147 -8.98 -7.11 23.61
CA LYS A 147 -9.79 -6.57 24.72
C LYS A 147 -9.58 -7.37 26.00
N ASP A 148 -9.62 -8.68 25.93
CA ASP A 148 -9.41 -9.57 27.10
C ASP A 148 -7.99 -9.39 27.67
N LEU A 149 -7.01 -9.08 26.83
CA LEU A 149 -5.64 -8.77 27.24
C LEU A 149 -5.52 -7.39 27.90
N GLY A 150 -6.52 -6.52 27.74
CA GLY A 150 -6.52 -5.16 28.27
C GLY A 150 -5.81 -4.14 27.40
N VAL A 151 -5.59 -4.44 26.12
CA VAL A 151 -5.03 -3.51 25.13
C VAL A 151 -6.08 -2.48 24.75
N ASN A 152 -5.70 -1.21 24.75
CA ASN A 152 -6.56 -0.10 24.32
C ASN A 152 -5.94 0.75 23.19
N ALA A 153 -4.77 0.38 22.70
CA ALA A 153 -4.17 0.90 21.48
C ALA A 153 -3.37 -0.18 20.77
N VAL A 154 -3.46 -0.24 19.45
CA VAL A 154 -2.58 -1.07 18.62
C VAL A 154 -1.69 -0.17 17.78
N GLU A 155 -0.40 -0.50 17.73
CA GLU A 155 0.56 0.11 16.82
C GLU A 155 0.85 -0.88 15.71
N LEU A 156 0.38 -0.56 14.50
CA LEU A 156 0.58 -1.41 13.34
C LEU A 156 1.92 -1.08 12.69
N MET A 157 2.85 -2.05 12.67
CA MET A 157 4.05 -1.96 11.84
C MET A 157 3.64 -1.66 10.40
N PRO A 158 4.56 -1.20 9.51
CA PRO A 158 4.18 -0.61 8.24
C PRO A 158 3.11 -1.36 7.47
N ILE A 159 2.04 -0.65 7.16
CA ILE A 159 0.85 -1.18 6.44
C ILE A 159 0.76 -0.67 5.01
N PHE A 160 1.64 0.23 4.60
CA PHE A 160 1.68 0.72 3.23
C PHE A 160 2.29 -0.29 2.28
N GLU A 161 2.04 -0.13 0.97
CA GLU A 161 2.61 -1.03 -0.02
C GLU A 161 4.13 -1.00 0.01
N PHE A 162 4.73 -2.18 0.12
CA PHE A 162 6.17 -2.43 0.01
C PHE A 162 6.41 -3.74 -0.74
N ASP A 163 7.61 -3.90 -1.28
CA ASP A 163 7.99 -5.12 -1.98
C ASP A 163 8.67 -6.10 -1.01
N GLU A 164 7.94 -7.11 -0.57
CA GLU A 164 8.49 -8.16 0.28
C GLU A 164 9.55 -9.03 -0.43
N MET A 165 9.58 -8.99 -1.75
CA MET A 165 10.58 -9.69 -2.56
C MET A 165 11.89 -8.89 -2.70
N GLU A 166 11.90 -7.63 -2.25
CA GLU A 166 13.11 -6.83 -2.24
C GLU A 166 14.13 -7.42 -1.27
N SER A 167 15.38 -7.46 -1.71
CA SER A 167 16.50 -7.91 -0.87
C SER A 167 16.32 -9.32 -0.27
N THR A 168 15.62 -10.21 -0.96
CA THR A 168 15.48 -11.60 -0.51
C THR A 168 16.83 -12.31 -0.45
N ARG A 169 16.98 -13.18 0.53
CA ARG A 169 18.16 -14.04 0.70
C ARG A 169 17.74 -15.46 1.09
N VAL A 170 18.60 -16.41 0.85
CA VAL A 170 18.37 -17.79 1.27
C VAL A 170 19.31 -18.11 2.44
N VAL A 171 18.72 -18.59 3.52
CA VAL A 171 19.44 -19.05 4.72
C VAL A 171 18.96 -20.45 5.04
N ASP A 172 19.87 -21.41 5.14
CA ASP A 172 19.57 -22.82 5.43
C ASP A 172 18.52 -23.45 4.49
N GLY A 173 18.48 -22.97 3.23
CA GLY A 173 17.54 -23.45 2.22
C GLY A 173 16.18 -22.73 2.22
N GLU A 174 15.91 -21.86 3.18
CA GLU A 174 14.69 -21.06 3.26
C GLU A 174 14.88 -19.64 2.73
N ARG A 175 13.93 -19.16 1.96
CA ARG A 175 13.91 -17.79 1.45
C ARG A 175 13.40 -16.83 2.52
N LEU A 176 14.21 -15.83 2.84
CA LEU A 176 13.83 -14.73 3.71
C LEU A 176 13.40 -13.53 2.87
N TYR A 177 12.36 -12.87 3.32
CA TYR A 177 11.72 -11.74 2.66
C TYR A 177 11.98 -10.44 3.42
N ASN A 178 11.72 -9.29 2.78
CA ASN A 178 11.54 -8.02 3.47
C ASN A 178 10.23 -8.12 4.28
N TYR A 179 10.36 -8.42 5.57
CA TYR A 179 9.22 -8.77 6.41
C TYR A 179 8.56 -7.54 7.04
N TRP A 180 9.36 -6.59 7.51
CA TRP A 180 8.86 -5.49 8.33
C TRP A 180 8.20 -4.36 7.55
N GLY A 181 8.56 -4.18 6.27
CA GLY A 181 7.90 -3.23 5.41
C GLY A 181 8.37 -1.77 5.53
N TYR A 182 9.52 -1.50 6.14
CA TYR A 182 10.05 -0.13 6.28
C TYR A 182 10.62 0.46 5.00
N ASN A 183 10.45 -0.19 3.87
CA ASN A 183 10.91 0.26 2.57
C ASN A 183 9.72 0.51 1.64
N THR A 184 9.03 1.62 1.86
CA THR A 184 7.72 1.91 1.28
C THR A 184 7.80 2.25 -0.21
N VAL A 185 6.97 1.58 -1.00
CA VAL A 185 6.75 1.84 -2.43
C VAL A 185 5.71 2.95 -2.62
N CYS A 186 4.59 2.88 -1.90
CA CYS A 186 3.52 3.86 -2.00
C CYS A 186 2.97 4.19 -0.61
N PHE A 187 3.03 5.48 -0.23
CA PHE A 187 2.69 5.95 1.12
C PHE A 187 1.19 6.13 1.40
N PHE A 188 0.32 5.98 0.39
CA PHE A 188 -1.12 6.17 0.54
C PHE A 188 -1.93 4.92 0.17
N ALA A 189 -1.26 3.86 -0.29
CA ALA A 189 -1.89 2.60 -0.64
C ALA A 189 -1.59 1.54 0.42
N PRO A 190 -2.60 0.84 0.95
CA PRO A 190 -2.39 -0.30 1.83
C PRO A 190 -1.67 -1.44 1.11
N ASN A 191 -0.90 -2.22 1.86
CA ASN A 191 -0.20 -3.39 1.32
C ASN A 191 -1.20 -4.42 0.80
N THR A 192 -1.05 -4.80 -0.46
CA THR A 192 -1.97 -5.70 -1.16
C THR A 192 -1.96 -7.13 -0.62
N SER A 193 -0.83 -7.56 -0.01
CA SER A 193 -0.71 -8.89 0.60
C SER A 193 -1.39 -9.01 1.96
N TYR A 194 -1.85 -7.89 2.55
CA TYR A 194 -2.54 -7.89 3.84
C TYR A 194 -4.06 -7.93 3.72
N THR A 195 -4.59 -7.95 2.51
CA THR A 195 -6.04 -8.12 2.26
C THR A 195 -6.41 -9.57 2.06
N SER A 196 -7.54 -9.99 2.64
CA SER A 196 -8.08 -11.35 2.47
C SER A 196 -8.86 -11.49 1.17
N VAL A 197 -9.54 -10.43 0.74
CA VAL A 197 -10.32 -10.36 -0.49
C VAL A 197 -9.87 -9.15 -1.29
N VAL A 198 -9.61 -9.34 -2.58
CA VAL A 198 -9.31 -8.24 -3.49
C VAL A 198 -10.56 -7.86 -4.25
N GLU A 199 -11.12 -6.72 -3.90
CA GLU A 199 -12.21 -6.08 -4.62
C GLU A 199 -11.69 -4.79 -5.25
N HIS A 200 -11.77 -4.71 -6.58
CA HIS A 200 -11.28 -3.54 -7.32
C HIS A 200 -12.08 -2.29 -6.96
N ASN A 201 -11.37 -1.19 -6.77
CA ASN A 201 -11.84 0.13 -6.33
C ASN A 201 -12.25 0.23 -4.87
N HIS A 202 -12.20 -0.87 -4.14
CA HIS A 202 -12.41 -0.96 -2.69
C HIS A 202 -11.12 -1.36 -1.95
N GLU A 203 -9.99 -1.22 -2.62
CA GLU A 203 -8.70 -1.45 -2.00
C GLU A 203 -8.54 -0.54 -0.79
N GLY A 204 -8.22 -1.14 0.34
CA GLY A 204 -8.11 -0.47 1.63
C GLY A 204 -9.40 -0.47 2.46
N ASP A 205 -10.54 -0.93 1.95
CA ASP A 205 -11.77 -0.98 2.75
C ASP A 205 -11.64 -1.98 3.89
N GLU A 206 -11.00 -3.12 3.68
CA GLU A 206 -10.72 -4.09 4.77
C GLU A 206 -9.87 -3.48 5.90
N LEU A 207 -8.90 -2.62 5.58
CA LEU A 207 -8.16 -1.85 6.59
C LEU A 207 -9.06 -0.84 7.30
N LYS A 208 -9.94 -0.16 6.57
CA LYS A 208 -10.89 0.79 7.16
C LYS A 208 -11.88 0.10 8.08
N GLU A 209 -12.39 -1.08 7.68
CA GLU A 209 -13.24 -1.92 8.53
C GLU A 209 -12.53 -2.34 9.83
N LEU A 210 -11.27 -2.76 9.72
CA LEU A 210 -10.45 -3.07 10.89
C LEU A 210 -10.33 -1.86 11.83
N ILE A 211 -10.00 -0.69 11.29
CA ILE A 211 -9.87 0.56 12.07
C ILE A 211 -11.22 0.92 12.70
N TYR A 212 -12.30 0.80 11.96
CA TYR A 212 -13.65 1.08 12.44
C TYR A 212 -13.99 0.19 13.64
N GLU A 213 -13.83 -1.14 13.49
CA GLU A 213 -14.17 -2.08 14.56
C GLU A 213 -13.24 -1.96 15.79
N LEU A 214 -11.95 -1.68 15.59
CA LEU A 214 -11.05 -1.41 16.71
C LEU A 214 -11.56 -0.22 17.52
N LYS A 215 -11.92 0.88 16.87
CA LYS A 215 -12.46 2.08 17.52
C LYS A 215 -13.79 1.83 18.22
N GLU A 216 -14.72 1.12 17.59
CA GLU A 216 -15.99 0.70 18.22
C GLU A 216 -15.76 -0.13 19.48
N ASN A 217 -14.63 -0.82 19.57
CA ASN A 217 -14.23 -1.59 20.73
C ASN A 217 -13.33 -0.84 21.72
N GLY A 218 -13.14 0.46 21.53
CA GLY A 218 -12.35 1.31 22.41
C GLY A 218 -10.83 1.14 22.25
N ILE A 219 -10.38 0.64 21.10
CA ILE A 219 -8.96 0.44 20.80
C ILE A 219 -8.53 1.47 19.75
N GLU A 220 -7.54 2.28 20.09
CA GLU A 220 -6.93 3.24 19.17
C GLU A 220 -6.00 2.55 18.18
N VAL A 221 -5.79 3.19 17.02
CA VAL A 221 -4.88 2.70 15.99
C VAL A 221 -3.78 3.71 15.76
N ILE A 222 -2.55 3.25 15.92
CA ILE A 222 -1.32 3.99 15.62
C ILE A 222 -0.71 3.34 14.39
N LEU A 223 -0.30 4.14 13.41
CA LEU A 223 0.42 3.66 12.23
C LEU A 223 1.90 3.98 12.37
N ASP A 224 2.73 2.95 12.35
CA ASP A 224 4.18 3.10 12.28
C ASP A 224 4.58 3.46 10.85
N VAL A 225 5.25 4.59 10.68
CA VAL A 225 5.58 5.16 9.38
C VAL A 225 7.02 5.63 9.31
N VAL A 226 7.64 5.47 8.13
CA VAL A 226 8.99 5.95 7.83
C VAL A 226 8.95 6.90 6.64
N PHE A 227 9.25 8.17 6.88
CA PHE A 227 9.23 9.21 5.85
C PHE A 227 10.63 9.71 5.44
N ASN A 228 11.69 9.14 5.99
CA ASN A 228 13.07 9.57 5.72
C ASN A 228 13.72 8.90 4.51
N HIS A 229 13.09 7.85 3.96
CA HIS A 229 13.52 7.18 2.74
C HIS A 229 12.34 6.49 2.04
N THR A 230 12.57 6.00 0.82
CA THR A 230 11.63 5.24 0.00
C THR A 230 12.25 3.95 -0.48
N ALA A 231 11.47 3.05 -1.06
CA ALA A 231 11.95 1.84 -1.71
C ALA A 231 12.87 2.09 -2.92
N GLU A 232 13.00 3.33 -3.35
CA GLU A 232 13.88 3.69 -4.47
C GLU A 232 15.38 3.72 -4.12
N GLY A 233 15.71 3.77 -2.82
CA GLY A 233 17.09 3.75 -2.34
C GLY A 233 17.92 4.94 -2.84
N ASN A 234 18.87 4.67 -3.75
CA ASN A 234 19.78 5.67 -4.32
C ASN A 234 19.62 5.74 -5.85
N GLU A 235 20.60 6.37 -6.53
CA GLU A 235 20.61 6.52 -7.99
C GLU A 235 20.69 5.19 -8.77
N GLN A 236 21.08 4.10 -8.11
CA GLN A 236 21.15 2.74 -8.68
C GLN A 236 19.88 1.91 -8.37
N GLY A 237 19.03 2.41 -7.49
CA GLY A 237 17.79 1.75 -7.12
C GLY A 237 16.69 1.88 -8.19
N PRO A 238 15.56 1.22 -7.97
CA PRO A 238 14.42 1.33 -8.88
C PRO A 238 13.91 2.77 -8.91
N CYS A 239 13.22 3.13 -9.98
CA CYS A 239 12.58 4.42 -10.15
C CYS A 239 11.07 4.21 -10.25
N PHE A 240 10.36 4.40 -9.16
CA PHE A 240 8.90 4.24 -9.10
C PHE A 240 8.18 5.58 -9.18
N SER A 241 8.81 6.65 -8.69
CA SER A 241 8.21 7.96 -8.57
C SER A 241 8.97 9.03 -9.36
N PHE A 242 8.62 10.27 -9.15
CA PHE A 242 9.13 11.42 -9.92
C PHE A 242 10.51 11.84 -9.38
N LYS A 243 11.55 11.15 -9.82
CA LYS A 243 12.94 11.51 -9.53
C LYS A 243 13.42 12.60 -10.50
N GLY A 244 13.02 13.84 -10.28
CA GLY A 244 13.46 14.91 -11.14
C GLY A 244 13.40 16.28 -10.51
#